data_61e40719303446514139bfa1a8a64606
#
_entry.id   61e40719303446514139bfa1a8a64606
#
_cell.length_a   1.000
_cell.length_b   1.000
_cell.length_c   1.000
_cell.angle_alpha   90.00
_cell.angle_beta   90.00
_cell.angle_gamma   90.00
#
_symmetry.space_group_name_H-M   'P 1'
#
loop_
_entity.id
_entity.type
_entity.pdbx_description
1 polymer ?
#
loop_
_entity_poly.entity_id
_entity_poly.type
_entity_poly.pdbx_seq_one_letter_code
_entity_poly.pdbx_strand_id
1 'polypeptide(L)'
;MNTFFFNKIQTNDHPPTPPIPPIPPTSLPINPNNATTTTATATTTHKEIGFIILRYVNSAITNQYWKECYRCIRYFYPSNKILIIDDNSDKDFLTCDTNTNTNTIDLHNTTIIQSEYPKRGEFLPYYYYLKNKFCDIAVILHDSIFIQTRINFNVDEYKMLWHFPSYLMKDGQSSGKQIEQIRALNNGDLNHMYEYFYLNKFNGCFGAMSIITYDYLNEINNIFKIDKLIPHITCRVSRCAFERVFSFLLIYKQNRGNVANGGGKNKHQSLLGDIVKYCKWGITFEEYIKYRHRMKLPIVKVWTGR
;
A
#
# COMPACT_ATOMS: atom_id res chain seq x y z
N MET A 1 -3.43 24.66 -19.65
CA MET A 1 -2.85 25.64 -18.72
C MET A 1 -3.92 26.04 -17.73
N ASN A 2 -3.95 25.48 -16.54
CA ASN A 2 -4.83 25.92 -15.46
C ASN A 2 -3.96 26.24 -14.26
N THR A 3 -3.83 27.54 -14.03
CA THR A 3 -3.10 28.15 -12.94
C THR A 3 -3.97 28.09 -11.69
N PHE A 4 -3.59 27.30 -10.69
CA PHE A 4 -4.25 27.30 -9.38
C PHE A 4 -3.57 28.30 -8.46
N PHE A 5 -4.34 29.24 -7.94
CA PHE A 5 -3.93 30.27 -7.00
C PHE A 5 -3.60 29.69 -5.62
N PHE A 6 -2.47 30.09 -5.08
CA PHE A 6 -2.05 29.82 -3.71
C PHE A 6 -2.69 30.84 -2.75
N ASN A 7 -3.51 30.39 -1.82
CA ASN A 7 -3.88 31.17 -0.65
C ASN A 7 -2.81 30.98 0.44
N LYS A 8 -2.15 32.08 0.79
CA LYS A 8 -1.22 32.20 1.93
C LYS A 8 -1.97 31.98 3.24
N ILE A 9 -1.53 30.98 4.01
CA ILE A 9 -1.97 30.80 5.40
C ILE A 9 -1.16 31.74 6.28
N GLN A 10 -1.85 32.64 6.98
CA GLN A 10 -1.26 33.48 8.04
C GLN A 10 -0.93 32.59 9.24
N THR A 11 0.29 32.71 9.74
CA THR A 11 0.79 32.04 10.95
C THR A 11 0.49 32.91 12.16
N ASN A 12 -0.33 32.40 13.09
CA ASN A 12 -0.38 32.93 14.45
C ASN A 12 0.60 32.16 15.32
N ASP A 13 1.59 32.86 15.83
CA ASP A 13 2.59 32.34 16.76
C ASP A 13 1.97 32.18 18.16
N HIS A 14 1.91 30.94 18.66
CA HIS A 14 1.70 30.64 20.06
C HIS A 14 2.88 29.81 20.62
N PRO A 15 3.28 30.04 21.89
CA PRO A 15 4.44 29.40 22.49
C PRO A 15 4.25 27.90 22.76
N PRO A 16 5.32 27.13 22.92
CA PRO A 16 5.28 25.67 23.04
C PRO A 16 4.71 25.20 24.37
N THR A 17 3.83 24.19 24.30
CA THR A 17 3.27 23.49 25.46
C THR A 17 4.30 22.49 26.02
N PRO A 18 4.45 22.37 27.37
CA PRO A 18 5.41 21.47 27.98
C PRO A 18 5.04 19.97 27.82
N PRO A 19 5.98 19.04 27.99
CA PRO A 19 5.76 17.61 27.81
C PRO A 19 4.90 17.01 28.92
N ILE A 20 4.00 16.07 28.55
CA ILE A 20 3.11 15.33 29.45
C ILE A 20 3.92 14.22 30.15
N PRO A 21 3.85 14.09 31.49
CA PRO A 21 4.51 13.02 32.22
C PRO A 21 3.86 11.64 32.00
N PRO A 22 4.59 10.53 32.17
CA PRO A 22 4.07 9.18 31.96
C PRO A 22 3.09 8.75 33.05
N ILE A 23 2.01 8.08 32.66
CA ILE A 23 0.98 7.51 33.54
C ILE A 23 1.51 6.20 34.12
N PRO A 24 1.46 5.97 35.45
CA PRO A 24 1.87 4.72 36.07
C PRO A 24 0.84 3.60 35.84
N PRO A 25 1.26 2.31 35.84
CA PRO A 25 0.36 1.19 35.60
C PRO A 25 -0.52 0.92 36.84
N THR A 26 -1.83 0.89 36.62
CA THR A 26 -2.81 0.49 37.63
C THR A 26 -2.96 -1.03 37.63
N SER A 27 -2.53 -1.68 38.70
CA SER A 27 -2.77 -3.09 38.96
C SER A 27 -4.18 -3.32 39.52
N LEU A 28 -4.98 -4.16 38.86
CA LEU A 28 -6.26 -4.64 39.38
C LEU A 28 -6.11 -6.01 40.04
N PRO A 29 -6.86 -6.30 41.12
CA PRO A 29 -6.69 -7.51 41.91
C PRO A 29 -7.35 -8.74 41.25
N ILE A 30 -6.64 -9.89 41.40
CA ILE A 30 -7.09 -11.23 40.99
C ILE A 30 -8.10 -11.75 42.01
N ASN A 31 -9.27 -12.14 41.57
CA ASN A 31 -10.23 -12.88 42.39
C ASN A 31 -10.33 -14.34 41.90
N PRO A 32 -10.04 -15.37 42.69
CA PRO A 32 -10.12 -16.75 42.30
C PRO A 32 -11.45 -17.36 42.80
N ASN A 33 -12.39 -17.68 41.90
CA ASN A 33 -13.38 -18.73 42.18
C ASN A 33 -14.05 -19.28 40.91
N ASN A 34 -13.70 -20.53 40.62
CA ASN A 34 -14.47 -21.65 40.09
C ASN A 34 -15.68 -21.43 39.15
N ALA A 35 -15.52 -21.95 37.92
CA ALA A 35 -16.45 -22.97 37.41
C ALA A 35 -15.89 -23.55 36.13
N THR A 36 -15.63 -24.85 36.12
CA THR A 36 -15.20 -25.66 34.98
C THR A 36 -16.37 -25.79 34.00
N THR A 37 -16.41 -24.95 32.98
CA THR A 37 -17.25 -25.16 31.82
C THR A 37 -16.31 -25.36 30.62
N THR A 38 -16.24 -26.60 30.14
CA THR A 38 -15.43 -26.98 28.98
C THR A 38 -16.10 -26.35 27.72
N THR A 39 -15.83 -25.09 27.51
CA THR A 39 -16.17 -24.41 26.26
C THR A 39 -15.02 -24.67 25.31
N ALA A 40 -15.29 -25.34 24.19
CA ALA A 40 -14.34 -25.49 23.10
C ALA A 40 -13.88 -24.10 22.67
N THR A 41 -12.69 -23.71 23.10
CA THR A 41 -12.04 -22.46 22.73
C THR A 41 -11.69 -22.58 21.26
N ALA A 42 -12.49 -21.99 20.39
CA ALA A 42 -12.07 -21.72 19.02
C ALA A 42 -10.80 -20.88 19.13
N THR A 43 -9.67 -21.50 18.89
CA THR A 43 -8.36 -20.82 18.79
C THR A 43 -8.47 -19.91 17.57
N THR A 44 -8.79 -18.64 17.77
CA THR A 44 -8.66 -17.59 16.77
C THR A 44 -7.17 -17.51 16.46
N THR A 45 -6.76 -18.20 15.40
CA THR A 45 -5.38 -18.12 14.89
C THR A 45 -5.15 -16.66 14.49
N HIS A 46 -4.34 -15.96 15.27
CA HIS A 46 -4.01 -14.56 14.99
C HIS A 46 -3.19 -14.50 13.69
N LYS A 47 -3.77 -13.92 12.63
CA LYS A 47 -3.09 -13.76 11.33
C LYS A 47 -1.86 -12.89 11.48
N GLU A 48 -0.71 -13.34 10.98
CA GLU A 48 0.53 -12.57 10.98
C GLU A 48 0.46 -11.43 9.96
N ILE A 49 0.65 -10.17 10.43
CA ILE A 49 0.72 -8.99 9.58
C ILE A 49 2.18 -8.66 9.28
N GLY A 50 2.51 -8.48 8.00
CA GLY A 50 3.81 -8.00 7.53
C GLY A 50 3.69 -6.80 6.61
N PHE A 51 4.80 -6.09 6.41
CA PHE A 51 4.87 -4.92 5.54
C PHE A 51 5.73 -5.22 4.32
N ILE A 52 5.28 -4.83 3.13
CA ILE A 52 6.06 -4.92 1.90
C ILE A 52 6.30 -3.49 1.41
N ILE A 53 7.57 -3.07 1.35
CA ILE A 53 7.98 -1.76 0.86
C ILE A 53 8.51 -1.91 -0.56
N LEU A 54 7.87 -1.27 -1.52
CA LEU A 54 8.43 -1.11 -2.86
C LEU A 54 9.43 0.05 -2.83
N ARG A 55 10.72 -0.26 -3.08
CA ARG A 55 11.82 0.70 -3.05
C ARG A 55 12.37 0.96 -4.45
N TYR A 56 12.56 2.24 -4.77
CA TYR A 56 13.34 2.66 -5.93
C TYR A 56 14.13 3.92 -5.60
N VAL A 57 15.44 3.80 -5.49
CA VAL A 57 16.37 4.90 -5.18
C VAL A 57 17.11 5.31 -6.45
N ASN A 58 17.07 6.59 -6.78
CA ASN A 58 17.79 7.20 -7.91
C ASN A 58 18.41 8.56 -7.56
N SER A 59 18.43 8.91 -6.28
CA SER A 59 19.01 10.15 -5.76
C SER A 59 19.18 10.08 -4.24
N ALA A 60 19.96 10.97 -3.66
CA ALA A 60 20.14 11.07 -2.21
C ALA A 60 18.82 11.27 -1.46
N ILE A 61 17.89 12.07 -2.02
CA ILE A 61 16.59 12.32 -1.38
C ILE A 61 15.69 11.08 -1.44
N THR A 62 15.67 10.34 -2.55
CA THR A 62 14.87 9.11 -2.65
C THR A 62 15.41 8.00 -1.77
N ASN A 63 16.70 8.01 -1.43
CA ASN A 63 17.29 7.13 -0.44
C ASN A 63 16.77 7.43 0.97
N GLN A 64 16.43 8.68 1.29
CA GLN A 64 15.82 9.03 2.57
C GLN A 64 14.36 8.57 2.68
N TYR A 65 13.61 8.46 1.56
CA TYR A 65 12.21 8.05 1.58
C TYR A 65 12.01 6.67 2.21
N TRP A 66 12.66 5.64 1.67
CA TRP A 66 12.49 4.28 2.18
C TRP A 66 12.97 4.14 3.63
N LYS A 67 14.02 4.90 4.02
CA LYS A 67 14.52 4.92 5.40
C LYS A 67 13.49 5.50 6.35
N GLU A 68 12.85 6.59 5.99
CA GLU A 68 11.78 7.20 6.80
C GLU A 68 10.54 6.31 6.83
N CYS A 69 10.14 5.71 5.69
CA CYS A 69 9.07 4.72 5.63
C CYS A 69 9.33 3.56 6.61
N TYR A 70 10.53 2.99 6.56
CA TYR A 70 10.97 1.93 7.47
C TYR A 70 10.91 2.37 8.94
N ARG A 71 11.45 3.57 9.29
CA ARG A 71 11.41 4.09 10.65
C ARG A 71 9.99 4.28 11.16
N CYS A 72 9.08 4.82 10.35
CA CYS A 72 7.68 4.95 10.69
C CYS A 72 7.02 3.59 10.97
N ILE A 73 7.28 2.59 10.12
CA ILE A 73 6.77 1.23 10.36
C ILE A 73 7.33 0.68 11.68
N ARG A 74 8.64 0.75 11.91
CA ARG A 74 9.26 0.24 13.13
C ARG A 74 8.78 0.91 14.40
N TYR A 75 8.47 2.21 14.33
CA TYR A 75 7.95 2.95 15.47
C TYR A 75 6.59 2.42 15.94
N PHE A 76 5.67 2.15 15.01
CA PHE A 76 4.32 1.68 15.35
C PHE A 76 4.17 0.16 15.37
N TYR A 77 5.06 -0.56 14.66
CA TYR A 77 5.02 -2.02 14.47
C TYR A 77 6.43 -2.62 14.65
N PRO A 78 6.97 -2.58 15.87
CA PRO A 78 8.39 -2.87 16.12
C PRO A 78 8.80 -4.31 15.77
N SER A 79 7.90 -5.29 15.96
CA SER A 79 8.18 -6.72 15.78
C SER A 79 7.70 -7.30 14.45
N ASN A 80 6.89 -6.56 13.66
CA ASN A 80 6.35 -7.11 12.43
C ASN A 80 7.44 -7.36 11.37
N LYS A 81 7.26 -8.38 10.53
CA LYS A 81 8.15 -8.64 9.40
C LYS A 81 8.07 -7.51 8.37
N ILE A 82 9.22 -7.13 7.81
CA ILE A 82 9.29 -6.20 6.67
C ILE A 82 10.01 -6.87 5.51
N LEU A 83 9.42 -6.79 4.33
CA LEU A 83 10.02 -7.16 3.07
C LEU A 83 10.24 -5.89 2.24
N ILE A 84 11.48 -5.59 1.88
CA ILE A 84 11.81 -4.50 0.97
C ILE A 84 12.07 -5.11 -0.40
N ILE A 85 11.29 -4.71 -1.40
CA ILE A 85 11.50 -5.11 -2.78
C ILE A 85 12.13 -3.95 -3.53
N ASP A 86 13.35 -4.14 -3.97
CA ASP A 86 14.12 -3.14 -4.69
C ASP A 86 13.89 -3.25 -6.19
N ASP A 87 13.30 -2.22 -6.79
CA ASP A 87 13.04 -2.13 -8.23
C ASP A 87 14.22 -1.53 -8.99
N ASN A 88 15.40 -2.12 -8.81
CA ASN A 88 16.65 -1.70 -9.49
C ASN A 88 17.10 -0.28 -9.10
N SER A 89 17.23 -0.03 -7.79
CA SER A 89 17.82 1.20 -7.27
C SER A 89 19.25 1.39 -7.74
N ASP A 90 19.65 2.65 -7.89
CA ASP A 90 21.02 3.05 -8.17
C ASP A 90 21.89 2.80 -6.92
N LYS A 91 22.90 1.95 -7.09
CA LYS A 91 23.77 1.52 -6.00
C LYS A 91 24.61 2.66 -5.44
N ASP A 92 24.95 3.65 -6.24
CA ASP A 92 25.76 4.79 -5.81
C ASP A 92 25.04 5.61 -4.72
N PHE A 93 23.72 5.75 -4.83
CA PHE A 93 22.91 6.40 -3.82
C PHE A 93 22.62 5.53 -2.60
N LEU A 94 22.64 4.20 -2.74
CA LEU A 94 22.44 3.27 -1.63
C LEU A 94 23.70 3.17 -0.75
N THR A 95 24.89 3.33 -1.32
CA THR A 95 26.19 3.20 -0.61
C THR A 95 26.68 4.47 0.04
N CYS A 96 26.16 5.64 -0.33
CA CYS A 96 26.56 6.95 0.24
C CYS A 96 26.39 7.07 1.76
N ASP A 97 25.73 6.14 2.41
CA ASP A 97 25.55 6.14 3.87
C ASP A 97 26.69 5.45 4.65
N THR A 98 27.64 4.79 3.95
CA THR A 98 28.71 4.02 4.60
C THR A 98 29.82 4.88 5.21
N ASN A 99 29.87 6.17 4.87
CA ASN A 99 30.96 7.08 5.28
C ASN A 99 30.63 7.99 6.48
N THR A 100 29.43 7.92 7.03
CA THR A 100 29.11 8.61 8.27
C THR A 100 28.63 7.62 9.32
N ASN A 101 29.40 7.42 10.37
CA ASN A 101 29.16 6.50 11.49
C ASN A 101 27.84 6.70 12.26
N THR A 102 26.89 7.48 11.76
CA THR A 102 25.67 7.86 12.47
C THR A 102 24.35 7.53 11.76
N ASN A 103 24.37 7.02 10.51
CA ASN A 103 23.14 6.83 9.71
C ASN A 103 22.91 5.41 9.13
N THR A 104 23.63 4.40 9.60
CA THR A 104 23.27 3.01 9.28
C THR A 104 21.95 2.66 9.94
N ILE A 105 20.96 2.32 9.13
CA ILE A 105 19.70 1.78 9.66
C ILE A 105 19.93 0.32 10.01
N ASP A 106 19.78 -0.01 11.29
CA ASP A 106 19.70 -1.40 11.71
C ASP A 106 18.38 -2.00 11.23
N LEU A 107 18.46 -2.96 10.30
CA LEU A 107 17.32 -3.62 9.68
C LEU A 107 16.90 -4.83 10.51
N HIS A 108 16.11 -4.58 11.53
CA HIS A 108 15.54 -5.64 12.36
C HIS A 108 14.38 -6.35 11.64
N ASN A 109 14.33 -7.71 11.72
CA ASN A 109 13.27 -8.56 11.14
C ASN A 109 12.85 -8.12 9.72
N THR A 110 13.87 -7.88 8.87
CA THR A 110 13.70 -7.30 7.54
C THR A 110 14.49 -8.09 6.50
N THR A 111 13.83 -8.42 5.40
CA THR A 111 14.44 -9.04 4.23
C THR A 111 14.44 -8.06 3.07
N ILE A 112 15.53 -8.01 2.30
CA ILE A 112 15.60 -7.22 1.07
C ILE A 112 15.70 -8.18 -0.11
N ILE A 113 14.84 -8.00 -1.12
CA ILE A 113 14.90 -8.69 -2.40
C ILE A 113 15.25 -7.68 -3.49
N GLN A 114 16.36 -7.93 -4.18
CA GLN A 114 16.65 -7.24 -5.44
C GLN A 114 15.78 -7.86 -6.54
N SER A 115 14.95 -7.05 -7.18
CA SER A 115 14.07 -7.56 -8.24
C SER A 115 14.83 -8.02 -9.47
N GLU A 116 14.49 -9.20 -9.97
CA GLU A 116 14.94 -9.72 -11.27
C GLU A 116 14.28 -8.97 -12.45
N TYR A 117 13.20 -8.23 -12.17
CA TYR A 117 12.37 -7.57 -13.18
C TYR A 117 12.34 -6.05 -12.94
N PRO A 118 13.35 -5.30 -13.41
CA PRO A 118 13.41 -3.86 -13.20
C PRO A 118 12.24 -3.13 -13.87
N LYS A 119 11.82 -2.01 -13.28
CA LYS A 119 10.77 -1.10 -13.77
C LYS A 119 9.35 -1.68 -13.78
N ARG A 120 9.08 -2.74 -13.01
CA ARG A 120 7.72 -3.30 -12.85
C ARG A 120 6.96 -2.62 -11.69
N GLY A 121 7.67 -1.91 -10.82
CA GLY A 121 7.09 -1.02 -9.80
C GLY A 121 5.96 -1.66 -9.01
N GLU A 122 4.80 -1.08 -9.11
CA GLU A 122 3.59 -1.39 -8.32
C GLU A 122 3.15 -2.86 -8.39
N PHE A 123 3.60 -3.60 -9.41
CA PHE A 123 3.30 -5.04 -9.55
C PHE A 123 4.21 -5.93 -8.71
N LEU A 124 5.47 -5.54 -8.49
CA LEU A 124 6.48 -6.37 -7.83
C LEU A 124 6.09 -6.88 -6.44
N PRO A 125 5.46 -6.07 -5.57
CA PRO A 125 4.99 -6.54 -4.27
C PRO A 125 4.09 -7.78 -4.37
N TYR A 126 3.16 -7.77 -5.30
CA TYR A 126 2.23 -8.90 -5.51
C TYR A 126 2.93 -10.12 -6.10
N TYR A 127 3.82 -9.92 -7.06
CA TYR A 127 4.58 -11.00 -7.67
C TYR A 127 5.44 -11.74 -6.64
N TYR A 128 6.22 -11.02 -5.85
CA TYR A 128 7.10 -11.64 -4.86
C TYR A 128 6.32 -12.20 -3.66
N TYR A 129 5.20 -11.61 -3.29
CA TYR A 129 4.33 -12.15 -2.25
C TYR A 129 3.66 -13.46 -2.67
N LEU A 130 3.26 -13.59 -3.94
CA LEU A 130 2.77 -14.86 -4.51
C LEU A 130 3.86 -15.92 -4.56
N LYS A 131 5.06 -15.54 -4.98
CA LYS A 131 6.20 -16.45 -5.09
C LYS A 131 6.64 -17.02 -3.74
N ASN A 132 6.57 -16.21 -2.69
CA ASN A 132 6.98 -16.60 -1.34
C ASN A 132 5.98 -16.04 -0.32
N LYS A 133 5.16 -16.90 0.28
CA LYS A 133 4.31 -16.49 1.40
C LYS A 133 5.17 -15.94 2.53
N PHE A 134 5.12 -14.65 2.72
CA PHE A 134 5.95 -13.91 3.67
C PHE A 134 5.23 -13.72 5.03
N CYS A 135 3.91 -13.55 5.01
CA CYS A 135 3.01 -13.37 6.14
C CYS A 135 1.60 -13.76 5.73
N ASP A 136 0.62 -13.69 6.63
CA ASP A 136 -0.79 -13.98 6.29
C ASP A 136 -1.48 -12.77 5.68
N ILE A 137 -1.15 -11.56 6.18
CA ILE A 137 -1.69 -10.28 5.70
C ILE A 137 -0.52 -9.36 5.35
N ALA A 138 -0.42 -8.93 4.10
CA ALA A 138 0.57 -7.95 3.67
C ALA A 138 -0.01 -6.54 3.60
N VAL A 139 0.70 -5.58 4.21
CA VAL A 139 0.48 -4.14 4.03
C VAL A 139 1.49 -3.66 2.98
N ILE A 140 1.01 -3.39 1.77
CA ILE A 140 1.84 -3.03 0.62
C ILE A 140 1.93 -1.51 0.49
N LEU A 141 3.16 -0.99 0.54
CA LEU A 141 3.47 0.43 0.58
C LEU A 141 4.55 0.80 -0.45
N HIS A 142 4.49 2.02 -0.95
CA HIS A 142 5.65 2.63 -1.59
C HIS A 142 6.60 3.21 -0.53
N ASP A 143 7.86 3.35 -0.89
CA ASP A 143 8.92 3.95 -0.07
C ASP A 143 8.63 5.40 0.38
N SER A 144 7.74 6.09 -0.30
CA SER A 144 7.34 7.49 -0.05
C SER A 144 6.05 7.62 0.79
N ILE A 145 5.71 6.58 1.54
CA ILE A 145 4.57 6.51 2.45
C ILE A 145 5.05 6.51 3.89
N PHE A 146 4.49 7.39 4.73
CA PHE A 146 4.90 7.54 6.12
C PHE A 146 3.70 7.38 7.05
N ILE A 147 3.70 6.32 7.86
CA ILE A 147 2.67 6.05 8.87
C ILE A 147 2.91 7.01 10.05
N GLN A 148 1.85 7.73 10.48
CA GLN A 148 1.92 8.73 11.54
C GLN A 148 1.19 8.30 12.82
N THR A 149 0.34 7.29 12.73
CA THR A 149 -0.40 6.71 13.87
C THR A 149 -0.50 5.20 13.74
N ARG A 150 -0.73 4.52 14.85
CA ARG A 150 -1.03 3.09 14.79
C ARG A 150 -2.39 2.85 14.13
N ILE A 151 -2.42 1.95 13.15
CA ILE A 151 -3.61 1.59 12.37
C ILE A 151 -3.86 0.09 12.53
N ASN A 152 -5.11 -0.33 12.62
CA ASN A 152 -5.47 -1.73 12.54
C ASN A 152 -5.51 -2.17 11.05
N PHE A 153 -4.57 -3.02 10.66
CA PHE A 153 -4.46 -3.56 9.31
C PHE A 153 -5.09 -4.95 9.15
N ASN A 154 -5.90 -5.41 10.10
CA ASN A 154 -6.64 -6.65 9.93
C ASN A 154 -7.70 -6.51 8.83
N VAL A 155 -7.72 -7.50 7.93
CA VAL A 155 -8.70 -7.62 6.85
C VAL A 155 -9.06 -9.10 6.66
N ASP A 156 -10.27 -9.36 6.22
CA ASP A 156 -10.70 -10.71 5.88
C ASP A 156 -10.15 -11.15 4.52
N GLU A 157 -10.19 -10.25 3.54
CA GLU A 157 -9.69 -10.46 2.18
C GLU A 157 -8.70 -9.36 1.80
N TYR A 158 -9.20 -8.12 1.56
CA TYR A 158 -8.38 -6.97 1.18
C TYR A 158 -9.04 -5.63 1.55
N LYS A 159 -8.20 -4.58 1.58
CA LYS A 159 -8.59 -3.17 1.48
C LYS A 159 -7.55 -2.43 0.67
N MET A 160 -7.97 -1.60 -0.27
CA MET A 160 -7.06 -0.61 -0.87
C MET A 160 -6.65 0.41 0.19
N LEU A 161 -5.42 0.92 0.18
CA LEU A 161 -5.06 2.05 1.05
C LEU A 161 -5.88 3.29 0.68
N TRP A 162 -5.78 3.69 -0.57
CA TRP A 162 -6.60 4.73 -1.18
C TRP A 162 -7.18 4.26 -2.49
N HIS A 163 -8.29 4.85 -2.84
CA HIS A 163 -8.84 4.75 -4.19
C HIS A 163 -8.75 6.08 -4.92
N PHE A 164 -8.91 6.05 -6.23
CA PHE A 164 -9.16 7.20 -7.09
C PHE A 164 -10.26 6.88 -8.10
N PRO A 165 -11.05 7.89 -8.52
CA PRO A 165 -12.06 7.68 -9.54
C PRO A 165 -11.42 7.30 -10.88
N SER A 166 -11.69 6.09 -11.40
CA SER A 166 -11.04 5.57 -12.61
C SER A 166 -11.34 6.40 -13.87
N TYR A 167 -12.47 7.10 -13.90
CA TYR A 167 -12.88 7.96 -15.03
C TYR A 167 -12.03 9.23 -15.19
N LEU A 168 -11.33 9.68 -14.12
CA LEU A 168 -10.51 10.90 -14.18
C LEU A 168 -9.22 10.75 -14.98
N MET A 169 -8.84 9.52 -15.31
CA MET A 169 -7.58 9.25 -16.00
C MET A 169 -7.78 8.48 -17.32
N LYS A 170 -8.73 8.89 -18.12
CA LYS A 170 -8.93 8.40 -19.48
C LYS A 170 -7.94 9.08 -20.45
N ASP A 171 -6.64 8.98 -20.17
CA ASP A 171 -5.67 9.23 -21.21
C ASP A 171 -5.66 8.02 -22.17
N GLY A 172 -5.66 8.26 -23.47
CA GLY A 172 -5.72 7.19 -24.48
C GLY A 172 -4.57 6.21 -24.39
N GLN A 173 -3.41 6.60 -23.84
CA GLN A 173 -2.23 5.73 -23.68
C GLN A 173 -2.43 4.69 -22.58
N SER A 174 -3.01 5.07 -21.44
CA SER A 174 -3.29 4.15 -20.34
C SER A 174 -4.34 3.12 -20.73
N SER A 175 -5.34 3.49 -21.54
CA SER A 175 -6.41 2.58 -21.99
C SER A 175 -5.87 1.40 -22.80
N GLY A 176 -4.92 1.65 -23.72
CA GLY A 176 -4.27 0.58 -24.51
C GLY A 176 -3.53 -0.42 -23.63
N LYS A 177 -2.83 0.07 -22.59
CA LYS A 177 -2.09 -0.79 -21.66
C LYS A 177 -3.02 -1.59 -20.73
N GLN A 178 -4.17 -1.05 -20.35
CA GLN A 178 -5.19 -1.79 -19.61
C GLN A 178 -5.73 -2.97 -20.42
N ILE A 179 -6.04 -2.75 -21.69
CA ILE A 179 -6.51 -3.79 -22.62
C ILE A 179 -5.44 -4.87 -22.78
N GLU A 180 -4.17 -4.47 -22.99
CA GLU A 180 -3.05 -5.41 -23.11
C GLU A 180 -2.92 -6.29 -21.88
N GLN A 181 -3.00 -5.71 -20.67
CA GLN A 181 -2.93 -6.45 -19.43
C GLN A 181 -4.12 -7.39 -19.24
N ILE A 182 -5.35 -6.95 -19.51
CA ILE A 182 -6.53 -7.82 -19.40
C ILE A 182 -6.43 -9.00 -20.38
N ARG A 183 -5.93 -8.78 -21.60
CA ARG A 183 -5.70 -9.85 -22.58
C ARG A 183 -4.64 -10.86 -22.14
N ALA A 184 -3.64 -10.40 -21.39
CA ALA A 184 -2.58 -11.26 -20.87
C ALA A 184 -3.07 -12.16 -19.71
N LEU A 185 -4.17 -11.80 -19.06
CA LEU A 185 -4.78 -12.62 -18.02
C LEU A 185 -5.34 -13.89 -18.67
N ASN A 186 -4.96 -15.05 -18.15
CA ASN A 186 -5.45 -16.32 -18.65
C ASN A 186 -6.80 -16.65 -18.03
N ASN A 187 -7.86 -16.06 -18.59
CA ASN A 187 -9.23 -16.36 -18.18
C ASN A 187 -10.06 -16.74 -19.41
N GLY A 188 -10.80 -17.84 -19.31
CA GLY A 188 -11.69 -18.32 -20.38
C GLY A 188 -12.87 -17.39 -20.71
N ASP A 189 -13.07 -16.30 -19.95
CA ASP A 189 -14.20 -15.38 -20.09
C ASP A 189 -13.77 -13.94 -20.34
N LEU A 190 -12.83 -13.77 -21.27
CA LEU A 190 -12.27 -12.44 -21.61
C LEU A 190 -13.34 -11.44 -22.06
N ASN A 191 -14.33 -11.86 -22.85
CA ASN A 191 -15.36 -10.96 -23.37
C ASN A 191 -16.18 -10.36 -22.21
N HIS A 192 -16.64 -11.20 -21.29
CA HIS A 192 -17.38 -10.74 -20.11
C HIS A 192 -16.51 -9.83 -19.20
N MET A 193 -15.22 -10.17 -19.05
CA MET A 193 -14.29 -9.29 -18.31
C MET A 193 -14.15 -7.91 -18.98
N TYR A 194 -14.10 -7.85 -20.31
CA TYR A 194 -14.06 -6.59 -21.04
C TYR A 194 -15.33 -5.78 -20.86
N GLU A 195 -16.49 -6.41 -21.06
CA GLU A 195 -17.77 -5.74 -20.86
C GLU A 195 -17.87 -5.19 -19.44
N TYR A 196 -17.54 -6.01 -18.43
CA TYR A 196 -17.57 -5.59 -17.05
C TYR A 196 -16.62 -4.42 -16.79
N PHE A 197 -15.40 -4.47 -17.35
CA PHE A 197 -14.40 -3.42 -17.18
C PHE A 197 -14.84 -2.09 -17.80
N TYR A 198 -15.52 -2.12 -18.94
CA TYR A 198 -15.98 -0.91 -19.63
C TYR A 198 -17.31 -0.37 -19.10
N LEU A 199 -18.23 -1.24 -18.75
CA LEU A 199 -19.58 -0.85 -18.34
C LEU A 199 -19.65 -0.43 -16.88
N ASN A 200 -18.76 -0.97 -16.03
CA ASN A 200 -18.83 -0.69 -14.62
C ASN A 200 -17.93 0.48 -14.20
N LYS A 201 -18.51 1.33 -13.37
CA LYS A 201 -17.79 2.40 -12.69
C LYS A 201 -17.11 1.81 -11.46
N PHE A 202 -15.81 1.54 -11.55
CA PHE A 202 -15.01 1.14 -10.40
C PHE A 202 -13.93 2.17 -10.13
N ASN A 203 -13.43 2.19 -8.89
CA ASN A 203 -12.30 3.05 -8.51
C ASN A 203 -10.99 2.31 -8.73
N GLY A 204 -9.93 3.01 -9.14
CA GLY A 204 -8.59 2.47 -9.19
C GLY A 204 -7.97 2.35 -7.80
N CYS A 205 -7.02 1.44 -7.64
CA CYS A 205 -6.20 1.29 -6.44
C CYS A 205 -4.97 2.19 -6.56
N PHE A 206 -4.91 3.29 -5.83
CA PHE A 206 -3.83 4.27 -5.97
C PHE A 206 -2.46 3.67 -5.61
N GLY A 207 -1.53 3.71 -6.58
CA GLY A 207 -0.21 3.10 -6.46
C GLY A 207 -0.26 1.59 -6.27
N ALA A 208 -1.38 0.94 -6.56
CA ALA A 208 -1.67 -0.45 -6.21
C ALA A 208 -1.35 -0.76 -4.72
N MET A 209 -1.42 0.23 -3.83
CA MET A 209 -1.16 0.06 -2.41
C MET A 209 -2.38 -0.50 -1.69
N SER A 210 -2.21 -1.63 -1.02
CA SER A 210 -3.32 -2.35 -0.39
C SER A 210 -2.89 -3.09 0.87
N ILE A 211 -3.89 -3.51 1.62
CA ILE A 211 -3.80 -4.52 2.66
C ILE A 211 -4.48 -5.75 2.07
N ILE A 212 -3.79 -6.87 2.00
CA ILE A 212 -4.32 -8.07 1.33
C ILE A 212 -3.85 -9.35 2.02
N THR A 213 -4.75 -10.31 2.19
CA THR A 213 -4.37 -11.63 2.67
C THR A 213 -3.68 -12.43 1.55
N TYR A 214 -2.73 -13.29 1.95
CA TYR A 214 -2.07 -14.19 1.00
C TYR A 214 -3.09 -15.08 0.27
N ASP A 215 -4.03 -15.64 1.02
CA ASP A 215 -5.01 -16.57 0.46
C ASP A 215 -5.88 -15.91 -0.61
N TYR A 216 -6.35 -14.67 -0.35
CA TYR A 216 -7.14 -13.93 -1.34
C TYR A 216 -6.32 -13.58 -2.59
N LEU A 217 -5.06 -13.15 -2.43
CA LEU A 217 -4.17 -12.87 -3.55
C LEU A 217 -3.87 -14.15 -4.37
N ASN A 218 -3.64 -15.26 -3.68
CA ASN A 218 -3.40 -16.56 -4.33
C ASN A 218 -4.64 -17.04 -5.11
N GLU A 219 -5.86 -16.86 -4.58
CA GLU A 219 -7.08 -17.14 -5.31
C GLU A 219 -7.22 -16.28 -6.57
N ILE A 220 -6.92 -14.97 -6.48
CA ILE A 220 -6.87 -14.07 -7.66
C ILE A 220 -5.88 -14.60 -8.69
N ASN A 221 -4.69 -15.00 -8.26
CA ASN A 221 -3.69 -15.55 -9.16
C ASN A 221 -4.12 -16.88 -9.78
N ASN A 222 -4.77 -17.75 -9.01
CA ASN A 222 -5.28 -19.03 -9.50
C ASN A 222 -6.36 -18.83 -10.58
N ILE A 223 -7.21 -17.81 -10.44
CA ILE A 223 -8.29 -17.50 -11.38
C ILE A 223 -7.75 -16.76 -12.61
N PHE A 224 -6.93 -15.72 -12.42
CA PHE A 224 -6.58 -14.77 -13.48
C PHE A 224 -5.14 -14.90 -13.98
N LYS A 225 -4.28 -15.64 -13.27
CA LYS A 225 -2.86 -15.79 -13.61
C LYS A 225 -2.13 -14.44 -13.70
N ILE A 226 -2.29 -13.61 -12.65
CA ILE A 226 -1.70 -12.26 -12.62
C ILE A 226 -0.17 -12.29 -12.66
N ASP A 227 0.48 -13.37 -12.25
CA ASP A 227 1.92 -13.59 -12.38
C ASP A 227 2.40 -13.46 -13.84
N LYS A 228 1.53 -13.72 -14.82
CA LYS A 228 1.82 -13.54 -16.25
C LYS A 228 1.90 -12.07 -16.70
N LEU A 229 1.56 -11.12 -15.82
CA LEU A 229 1.63 -9.69 -16.15
C LEU A 229 3.06 -9.12 -16.16
N ILE A 230 4.05 -9.85 -15.66
CA ILE A 230 5.47 -9.42 -15.63
C ILE A 230 5.96 -8.83 -16.98
N PRO A 231 5.76 -9.46 -18.14
CA PRO A 231 6.22 -8.90 -19.42
C PRO A 231 5.40 -7.71 -19.91
N HIS A 232 4.21 -7.47 -19.36
CA HIS A 232 3.27 -6.44 -19.79
C HIS A 232 3.34 -5.14 -18.97
N ILE A 233 4.09 -5.15 -17.84
CA ILE A 233 4.25 -4.00 -16.96
C ILE A 233 5.71 -3.55 -16.99
N THR A 234 6.08 -2.71 -17.96
CA THR A 234 7.49 -2.38 -18.25
C THR A 234 7.81 -0.90 -18.17
N CYS A 235 6.81 -0.04 -18.01
CA CYS A 235 6.98 1.41 -17.99
C CYS A 235 5.92 2.07 -17.09
N ARG A 236 6.09 3.38 -16.84
CA ARG A 236 5.17 4.15 -16.00
C ARG A 236 3.71 4.01 -16.46
N VAL A 237 3.45 4.09 -17.77
CA VAL A 237 2.07 4.01 -18.31
C VAL A 237 1.45 2.64 -18.01
N SER A 238 2.20 1.55 -18.19
CA SER A 238 1.70 0.20 -17.87
C SER A 238 1.54 -0.02 -16.35
N ARG A 239 2.34 0.62 -15.50
CA ARG A 239 2.16 0.61 -14.05
C ARG A 239 0.89 1.34 -13.63
N CYS A 240 0.64 2.54 -14.18
CA CYS A 240 -0.62 3.26 -13.96
C CYS A 240 -1.84 2.47 -14.48
N ALA A 241 -1.70 1.72 -15.58
CA ALA A 241 -2.73 0.82 -16.06
C ALA A 241 -2.99 -0.32 -15.06
N PHE A 242 -1.95 -0.87 -14.47
CA PHE A 242 -2.06 -1.93 -13.46
C PHE A 242 -2.85 -1.50 -12.23
N GLU A 243 -2.73 -0.28 -11.76
CA GLU A 243 -3.53 0.25 -10.63
C GLU A 243 -5.04 0.07 -10.85
N ARG A 244 -5.50 0.16 -12.10
CA ARG A 244 -6.91 -0.03 -12.48
C ARG A 244 -7.25 -1.48 -12.72
N VAL A 245 -6.41 -2.18 -13.48
CA VAL A 245 -6.62 -3.61 -13.76
C VAL A 245 -6.63 -4.42 -12.47
N PHE A 246 -5.70 -4.14 -11.55
CA PHE A 246 -5.67 -4.83 -10.27
C PHE A 246 -6.92 -4.55 -9.42
N SER A 247 -7.31 -3.28 -9.30
CA SER A 247 -8.55 -2.94 -8.60
C SER A 247 -9.78 -3.59 -9.23
N PHE A 248 -9.85 -3.62 -10.57
CA PHE A 248 -10.89 -4.33 -11.28
C PHE A 248 -10.94 -5.82 -10.91
N LEU A 249 -9.79 -6.50 -10.86
CA LEU A 249 -9.73 -7.92 -10.51
C LEU A 249 -10.21 -8.20 -9.08
N LEU A 250 -9.86 -7.34 -8.13
CA LEU A 250 -10.34 -7.43 -6.75
C LEU A 250 -11.87 -7.39 -6.68
N ILE A 251 -12.48 -6.46 -7.40
CA ILE A 251 -13.94 -6.26 -7.42
C ILE A 251 -14.64 -7.36 -8.23
N TYR A 252 -14.09 -7.71 -9.38
CA TYR A 252 -14.66 -8.72 -10.28
C TYR A 252 -14.74 -10.09 -9.61
N LYS A 253 -13.70 -10.47 -8.85
CA LYS A 253 -13.73 -11.71 -8.07
C LYS A 253 -14.87 -11.72 -7.06
N GLN A 254 -15.07 -10.63 -6.31
CA GLN A 254 -16.14 -10.54 -5.32
C GLN A 254 -17.54 -10.63 -5.93
N ASN A 255 -17.71 -10.12 -7.15
CA ASN A 255 -19.01 -10.04 -7.82
C ASN A 255 -19.29 -11.22 -8.75
N ARG A 256 -18.31 -12.10 -9.00
CA ARG A 256 -18.45 -13.22 -9.97
C ARG A 256 -19.62 -14.17 -9.67
N GLY A 257 -20.02 -14.29 -8.41
CA GLY A 257 -21.23 -15.05 -8.00
C GLY A 257 -22.54 -14.26 -8.08
N ASN A 258 -22.50 -12.93 -8.23
CA ASN A 258 -23.66 -12.04 -8.11
C ASN A 258 -23.99 -11.28 -9.41
N VAL A 259 -23.31 -11.58 -10.52
CA VAL A 259 -23.49 -10.88 -11.81
C VAL A 259 -24.90 -11.04 -12.37
N ALA A 260 -25.59 -12.14 -12.03
CA ALA A 260 -26.96 -12.38 -12.49
C ALA A 260 -28.01 -11.42 -11.90
N ASN A 261 -27.71 -10.71 -10.82
CA ASN A 261 -28.70 -9.92 -10.09
C ASN A 261 -28.47 -8.38 -10.11
N GLY A 262 -27.59 -7.85 -10.98
CA GLY A 262 -27.47 -6.40 -11.27
C GLY A 262 -27.23 -5.46 -10.08
N GLY A 263 -27.00 -5.97 -8.88
CA GLY A 263 -27.12 -5.22 -7.65
C GLY A 263 -25.98 -5.39 -6.62
N GLY A 264 -24.83 -5.89 -7.03
CA GLY A 264 -23.67 -5.88 -6.12
C GLY A 264 -23.34 -4.45 -5.75
N LYS A 265 -23.61 -4.04 -4.51
CA LYS A 265 -23.11 -2.76 -3.98
C LYS A 265 -21.59 -2.82 -4.05
N ASN A 266 -21.01 -2.21 -5.08
CA ASN A 266 -19.57 -2.00 -5.23
C ASN A 266 -19.10 -1.11 -4.06
N LYS A 267 -19.04 -1.66 -2.85
CA LYS A 267 -18.37 -1.01 -1.73
C LYS A 267 -16.87 -1.10 -2.02
N HIS A 268 -16.36 -0.09 -2.72
CA HIS A 268 -14.93 0.11 -2.82
C HIS A 268 -14.36 0.16 -1.41
N GLN A 269 -13.68 -0.91 -1.05
CA GLN A 269 -13.10 -1.00 0.28
C GLN A 269 -11.72 -0.37 0.26
N SER A 270 -11.66 0.93 0.51
CA SER A 270 -10.39 1.61 0.83
C SER A 270 -10.36 2.06 2.28
N LEU A 271 -9.18 1.97 2.88
CA LEU A 271 -8.97 2.32 4.28
C LEU A 271 -9.10 3.84 4.51
N LEU A 272 -8.55 4.63 3.59
CA LEU A 272 -8.35 6.06 3.74
C LEU A 272 -9.18 6.91 2.75
N GLY A 273 -9.99 6.25 1.91
CA GLY A 273 -10.88 6.95 0.97
C GLY A 273 -10.22 7.40 -0.33
N ASP A 274 -10.75 8.46 -0.92
CA ASP A 274 -10.28 9.05 -2.17
C ASP A 274 -8.98 9.83 -1.94
N ILE A 275 -7.90 9.44 -2.62
CA ILE A 275 -6.57 10.07 -2.48
C ILE A 275 -6.59 11.55 -2.83
N VAL A 276 -7.41 11.96 -3.81
CA VAL A 276 -7.50 13.37 -4.24
C VAL A 276 -8.09 14.25 -3.16
N LYS A 277 -8.99 13.68 -2.33
CA LYS A 277 -9.61 14.38 -1.19
C LYS A 277 -8.82 14.23 0.09
N TYR A 278 -8.05 13.13 0.20
CA TYR A 278 -7.33 12.78 1.41
C TYR A 278 -6.12 13.66 1.68
N CYS A 279 -5.30 13.91 0.66
CA CYS A 279 -4.08 14.69 0.85
C CYS A 279 -3.90 15.74 -0.26
N LYS A 280 -3.23 16.84 0.11
CA LYS A 280 -2.79 17.84 -0.84
C LYS A 280 -1.74 17.22 -1.77
N TRP A 281 -1.98 17.24 -3.08
CA TRP A 281 -0.98 16.85 -4.05
C TRP A 281 0.26 17.76 -3.97
N GLY A 282 1.43 17.17 -4.08
CA GLY A 282 2.69 17.90 -4.15
C GLY A 282 3.33 18.21 -2.81
N ILE A 283 2.92 17.57 -1.70
CA ILE A 283 3.72 17.64 -0.45
C ILE A 283 5.10 17.06 -0.76
N THR A 284 6.16 17.87 -0.60
CA THR A 284 7.54 17.42 -0.77
C THR A 284 8.04 16.71 0.50
N PHE A 285 9.17 16.02 0.38
CA PHE A 285 9.76 15.37 1.55
C PHE A 285 10.25 16.38 2.58
N GLU A 286 10.83 17.51 2.13
CA GLU A 286 11.27 18.60 3.00
C GLU A 286 10.10 19.21 3.77
N GLU A 287 8.97 19.45 3.08
CA GLU A 287 7.74 19.93 3.74
C GLU A 287 7.24 18.90 4.76
N TYR A 288 7.26 17.62 4.42
CA TYR A 288 6.90 16.57 5.36
C TYR A 288 7.80 16.58 6.59
N ILE A 289 9.11 16.55 6.44
CA ILE A 289 10.05 16.57 7.57
C ILE A 289 9.84 17.80 8.46
N LYS A 290 9.63 18.98 7.83
CA LYS A 290 9.42 20.24 8.56
C LYS A 290 8.11 20.29 9.32
N TYR A 291 7.04 19.74 8.76
CA TYR A 291 5.67 19.93 9.27
C TYR A 291 4.98 18.66 9.75
N ARG A 292 5.62 17.48 9.73
CA ARG A 292 5.00 16.19 10.07
C ARG A 292 4.27 16.20 11.42
N HIS A 293 4.81 16.91 12.41
CA HIS A 293 4.20 17.04 13.74
C HIS A 293 2.87 17.82 13.76
N ARG A 294 2.58 18.57 12.69
CA ARG A 294 1.31 19.31 12.51
C ARG A 294 0.35 18.60 11.55
N MET A 295 0.81 17.58 10.85
CA MET A 295 -0.01 16.83 9.90
C MET A 295 -0.89 15.84 10.66
N LYS A 296 -2.21 16.11 10.73
CA LYS A 296 -3.20 15.25 11.41
C LYS A 296 -3.69 14.11 10.50
N LEU A 297 -2.81 13.51 9.69
CA LEU A 297 -3.14 12.42 8.80
C LEU A 297 -2.54 11.12 9.35
N PRO A 298 -3.30 10.00 9.39
CA PRO A 298 -2.76 8.72 9.86
C PRO A 298 -1.63 8.17 8.98
N ILE A 299 -1.63 8.51 7.68
CA ILE A 299 -0.56 8.19 6.72
C ILE A 299 -0.32 9.42 5.84
N VAL A 300 0.94 9.74 5.59
CA VAL A 300 1.32 10.80 4.65
C VAL A 300 1.97 10.20 3.42
N LYS A 301 1.56 10.67 2.24
CA LYS A 301 2.19 10.37 0.94
C LYS A 301 2.91 11.61 0.46
N VAL A 302 4.24 11.53 0.25
CA VAL A 302 4.98 12.60 -0.42
C VAL A 302 5.06 12.36 -1.93
N TRP A 303 5.06 13.45 -2.68
CA TRP A 303 5.20 13.40 -4.12
C TRP A 303 6.65 13.13 -4.50
N THR A 304 6.87 12.17 -5.41
CA THR A 304 8.23 11.72 -5.75
C THR A 304 8.69 12.14 -7.15
N GLY A 305 7.77 12.60 -8.01
CA GLY A 305 8.08 12.90 -9.41
C GLY A 305 8.40 11.69 -10.30
N ARG A 306 8.25 10.48 -9.78
CA ARG A 306 8.62 9.19 -10.43
C ARG A 306 7.43 8.50 -11.07
#